data_0dacb4562bfea74132664e50f0be8a28
#
_entry.id   0dacb4562bfea74132664e50f0be8a28
#
_cell.length_a   1.000
_cell.length_b   1.000
_cell.length_c   1.000
_cell.angle_alpha   90.00
_cell.angle_beta   90.00
_cell.angle_gamma   90.00
#
_symmetry.space_group_name_H-M   'P 1'
#
loop_
_entity.id
_entity.type
_entity.pdbx_description
1 polymer ?
#
loop_
_entity_poly.entity_id
_entity_poly.type
_entity_poly.pdbx_seq_one_letter_code
_entity_poly.pdbx_strand_id
1 'polypeptide(L)'
;MNIIGEGLYFKKKPSLNTLIGAAIGMIGILIIFNDEIFNFSLSNGTHVGLFLALLGTFCASTGNMVHQRNLNNNFPLIETIAYAMFYGSLITLIITQIKGTELLFEFTFSYIVSLAYLSIVGSIFAFIFYLRLLEKVGAGRAGYVGVVMPVLALLISTVFENLEWQKDLIIGLPVLIIGAVLVINQKNKSIK
;
A
#
# COMPACT_ATOMS: atom_id res chain seq x y z
N MET A 1 0.41 9.96 3.22
CA MET A 1 1.06 9.51 4.47
C MET A 1 2.59 9.41 4.32
N ASN A 2 3.15 8.58 3.45
CA ASN A 2 4.62 8.41 3.32
C ASN A 2 5.40 9.71 3.04
N ILE A 3 4.91 10.59 2.17
CA ILE A 3 5.54 11.88 1.88
C ILE A 3 5.61 12.77 3.12
N ILE A 4 4.53 12.78 3.90
CA ILE A 4 4.47 13.52 5.17
C ILE A 4 5.42 12.90 6.18
N GLY A 5 5.43 11.55 6.28
CA GLY A 5 6.35 10.81 7.13
C GLY A 5 7.82 11.10 6.81
N GLU A 6 8.23 11.07 5.53
CA GLU A 6 9.60 11.45 5.14
C GLU A 6 9.94 12.90 5.55
N GLY A 7 9.00 13.82 5.41
CA GLY A 7 9.19 15.20 5.84
C GLY A 7 9.40 15.34 7.34
N LEU A 8 8.61 14.63 8.14
CA LEU A 8 8.66 14.70 9.60
C LEU A 8 9.88 13.96 10.18
N TYR A 9 10.13 12.72 9.75
CA TYR A 9 11.18 11.87 10.32
C TYR A 9 12.57 12.18 9.78
N PHE A 10 12.68 12.45 8.47
CA PHE A 10 13.97 12.64 7.81
C PHE A 10 14.22 14.09 7.37
N LYS A 11 13.32 15.02 7.72
CA LYS A 11 13.39 16.45 7.36
C LYS A 11 13.55 16.67 5.85
N LYS A 12 13.16 15.71 5.02
CA LYS A 12 13.20 15.81 3.56
C LYS A 12 12.00 16.62 3.08
N LYS A 13 12.23 17.76 2.44
CA LYS A 13 11.16 18.54 1.83
C LYS A 13 10.70 17.85 0.55
N PRO A 14 9.39 17.55 0.39
CA PRO A 14 8.88 17.01 -0.86
C PRO A 14 9.10 18.04 -1.97
N SER A 15 9.44 17.56 -3.16
CA SER A 15 9.55 18.47 -4.30
C SER A 15 8.16 18.92 -4.76
N LEU A 16 8.10 20.07 -5.44
CA LEU A 16 6.86 20.62 -5.98
C LEU A 16 6.15 19.60 -6.90
N ASN A 17 6.93 18.91 -7.74
CA ASN A 17 6.37 17.88 -8.64
C ASN A 17 5.78 16.68 -7.87
N THR A 18 6.38 16.30 -6.72
CA THR A 18 5.80 15.26 -5.85
C THR A 18 4.44 15.70 -5.30
N LEU A 19 4.32 16.95 -4.90
CA LEU A 19 3.05 17.49 -4.39
C LEU A 19 2.00 17.60 -5.50
N ILE A 20 2.38 18.11 -6.67
CA ILE A 20 1.50 18.18 -7.84
C ILE A 20 1.05 16.79 -8.28
N GLY A 21 1.98 15.86 -8.43
CA GLY A 21 1.65 14.48 -8.81
C GLY A 21 0.77 13.78 -7.78
N ALA A 22 0.98 14.02 -6.47
CA ALA A 22 0.11 13.53 -5.41
C ALA A 22 -1.30 14.12 -5.50
N ALA A 23 -1.43 15.41 -5.77
CA ALA A 23 -2.73 16.07 -5.95
C ALA A 23 -3.47 15.52 -7.17
N ILE A 24 -2.78 15.37 -8.31
CA ILE A 24 -3.37 14.79 -9.53
C ILE A 24 -3.78 13.34 -9.31
N GLY A 25 -2.95 12.52 -8.65
CA GLY A 25 -3.29 11.14 -8.32
C GLY A 25 -4.50 11.05 -7.39
N MET A 26 -4.63 11.95 -6.42
CA MET A 26 -5.79 12.03 -5.54
C MET A 26 -7.07 12.40 -6.32
N ILE A 27 -6.99 13.34 -7.26
CA ILE A 27 -8.10 13.68 -8.17
C ILE A 27 -8.50 12.45 -8.99
N GLY A 28 -7.55 11.69 -9.52
CA GLY A 28 -7.83 10.44 -10.24
C GLY A 28 -8.60 9.42 -9.39
N ILE A 29 -8.21 9.23 -8.13
CA ILE A 29 -8.93 8.35 -7.18
C ILE A 29 -10.33 8.89 -6.92
N LEU A 30 -10.49 10.19 -6.69
CA LEU A 30 -11.81 10.80 -6.47
C LEU A 30 -12.75 10.64 -7.67
N ILE A 31 -12.22 10.65 -8.90
CA ILE A 31 -13.01 10.39 -10.11
C ILE A 31 -13.42 8.93 -10.17
N ILE A 32 -12.50 7.99 -9.95
CA ILE A 32 -12.78 6.55 -10.02
C ILE A 32 -13.84 6.13 -9.00
N PHE A 33 -13.78 6.68 -7.79
CA PHE A 33 -14.69 6.35 -6.68
C PHE A 33 -15.77 7.41 -6.47
N ASN A 34 -16.14 8.13 -7.55
CA ASN A 34 -17.11 9.21 -7.51
C ASN A 34 -18.47 8.75 -6.94
N ASP A 35 -19.00 7.65 -7.45
CA ASP A 35 -20.29 7.11 -7.02
C ASP A 35 -20.28 6.66 -5.56
N GLU A 36 -19.21 6.01 -5.11
CA GLU A 36 -19.05 5.57 -3.73
C GLU A 36 -18.93 6.77 -2.78
N ILE A 37 -18.26 7.84 -3.20
CA ILE A 37 -18.07 9.05 -2.39
C ILE A 37 -19.40 9.81 -2.26
N PHE A 38 -20.15 9.99 -3.34
CA PHE A 38 -21.43 10.71 -3.30
C PHE A 38 -22.53 9.92 -2.61
N ASN A 39 -22.53 8.60 -2.72
CA ASN A 39 -23.46 7.71 -2.02
C ASN A 39 -22.96 7.30 -0.62
N PHE A 40 -21.85 7.91 -0.15
CA PHE A 40 -21.28 7.62 1.15
C PHE A 40 -22.24 7.97 2.28
N SER A 41 -22.72 6.95 2.98
CA SER A 41 -23.56 7.10 4.16
C SER A 41 -22.76 6.75 5.41
N LEU A 42 -22.74 7.64 6.39
CA LEU A 42 -22.15 7.38 7.71
C LEU A 42 -22.97 6.39 8.56
N SER A 43 -24.13 5.94 8.06
CA SER A 43 -24.92 4.88 8.66
C SER A 43 -24.23 3.51 8.48
N ASN A 44 -24.60 2.55 9.34
CA ASN A 44 -24.17 1.13 9.22
C ASN A 44 -22.67 0.82 9.41
N GLY A 45 -21.99 1.58 10.28
CA GLY A 45 -20.60 1.24 10.66
C GLY A 45 -19.52 1.68 9.66
N THR A 46 -19.87 2.36 8.57
CA THR A 46 -18.93 2.84 7.55
C THR A 46 -17.85 3.77 8.15
N HIS A 47 -18.21 4.58 9.17
CA HIS A 47 -17.26 5.42 9.88
C HIS A 47 -16.18 4.61 10.63
N VAL A 48 -16.53 3.43 11.16
CA VAL A 48 -15.57 2.52 11.82
C VAL A 48 -14.62 1.93 10.76
N GLY A 49 -15.15 1.50 9.61
CA GLY A 49 -14.35 1.00 8.49
C GLY A 49 -13.34 2.04 8.00
N LEU A 50 -13.80 3.30 7.81
CA LEU A 50 -12.95 4.41 7.41
C LEU A 50 -11.84 4.69 8.44
N PHE A 51 -12.20 4.74 9.72
CA PHE A 51 -11.23 4.93 10.80
C PHE A 51 -10.16 3.82 10.81
N LEU A 52 -10.58 2.56 10.71
CA LEU A 52 -9.66 1.42 10.66
C LEU A 52 -8.76 1.44 9.41
N ALA A 53 -9.29 1.84 8.26
CA ALA A 53 -8.50 2.00 7.03
C ALA A 53 -7.44 3.10 7.16
N LEU A 54 -7.80 4.25 7.77
CA LEU A 54 -6.86 5.33 8.05
C LEU A 54 -5.78 4.89 9.05
N LEU A 55 -6.17 4.18 10.10
CA LEU A 55 -5.24 3.63 11.09
C LEU A 55 -4.29 2.62 10.44
N GLY A 56 -4.79 1.70 9.61
CA GLY A 56 -3.98 0.76 8.85
C GLY A 56 -2.98 1.45 7.92
N THR A 57 -3.42 2.49 7.21
CA THR A 57 -2.54 3.30 6.34
C THR A 57 -1.46 4.03 7.15
N PHE A 58 -1.81 4.53 8.33
CA PHE A 58 -0.86 5.17 9.25
C PHE A 58 0.19 4.16 9.74
N CYS A 59 -0.22 2.96 10.17
CA CYS A 59 0.67 1.89 10.59
C CYS A 59 1.61 1.46 9.44
N ALA A 60 1.09 1.29 8.23
CA ALA A 60 1.89 0.95 7.05
C ALA A 60 2.92 2.04 6.72
N SER A 61 2.52 3.31 6.78
CA SER A 61 3.43 4.44 6.56
C SER A 61 4.53 4.50 7.62
N THR A 62 4.18 4.26 8.89
CA THR A 62 5.15 4.19 9.99
C THR A 62 6.13 3.04 9.78
N GLY A 63 5.65 1.86 9.37
CA GLY A 63 6.50 0.72 9.00
C GLY A 63 7.52 1.07 7.91
N ASN A 64 7.11 1.82 6.87
CA ASN A 64 8.00 2.30 5.82
C ASN A 64 9.09 3.25 6.37
N MET A 65 8.75 4.12 7.34
CA MET A 65 9.72 5.01 7.98
C MET A 65 10.72 4.23 8.84
N VAL A 66 10.25 3.25 9.61
CA VAL A 66 11.11 2.37 10.40
C VAL A 66 12.08 1.61 9.50
N HIS A 67 11.57 1.06 8.38
CA HIS A 67 12.42 0.37 7.42
C HIS A 67 13.50 1.31 6.83
N GLN A 68 13.12 2.52 6.40
CA GLN A 68 14.07 3.52 5.91
C GLN A 68 15.12 3.89 6.97
N ARG A 69 14.75 3.97 8.24
CA ARG A 69 15.67 4.18 9.35
C ARG A 69 16.64 3.00 9.50
N ASN A 70 16.13 1.77 9.42
CA ASN A 70 16.96 0.55 9.53
C ASN A 70 18.00 0.50 8.41
N LEU A 71 17.61 0.87 7.19
CA LEU A 71 18.53 1.04 6.06
C LEU A 71 19.65 2.04 6.35
N ASN A 72 19.29 3.21 6.85
CA ASN A 72 20.28 4.26 7.17
C ASN A 72 21.28 3.80 8.24
N ASN A 73 20.91 2.79 9.05
CA ASN A 73 21.76 2.17 10.06
C ASN A 73 22.43 0.86 9.59
N ASN A 74 22.36 0.55 8.27
CA ASN A 74 22.94 -0.64 7.65
C ASN A 74 22.43 -1.98 8.21
N PHE A 75 21.19 -2.04 8.69
CA PHE A 75 20.57 -3.31 9.09
C PHE A 75 20.26 -4.17 7.87
N PRO A 76 20.52 -5.48 7.89
CA PRO A 76 20.24 -6.37 6.76
C PRO A 76 18.74 -6.46 6.48
N LEU A 77 18.37 -6.35 5.19
CA LEU A 77 17.00 -6.34 4.74
C LEU A 77 16.21 -7.59 5.15
N ILE A 78 16.78 -8.76 4.85
CA ILE A 78 16.10 -10.05 5.05
C ILE A 78 15.82 -10.31 6.52
N GLU A 79 16.79 -10.04 7.38
CA GLU A 79 16.64 -10.20 8.84
C GLU A 79 15.58 -9.23 9.38
N THR A 80 15.59 -7.99 8.92
CA THR A 80 14.58 -6.99 9.32
C THR A 80 13.17 -7.43 8.93
N ILE A 81 12.99 -7.99 7.72
CA ILE A 81 11.71 -8.52 7.26
C ILE A 81 11.29 -9.72 8.12
N ALA A 82 12.20 -10.66 8.37
CA ALA A 82 11.91 -11.87 9.15
C ALA A 82 11.43 -11.51 10.57
N TYR A 83 12.11 -10.61 11.27
CA TYR A 83 11.67 -10.13 12.58
C TYR A 83 10.32 -9.40 12.52
N ALA A 84 10.12 -8.54 11.53
CA ALA A 84 8.85 -7.82 11.37
C ALA A 84 7.68 -8.77 11.14
N MET A 85 7.85 -9.79 10.29
CA MET A 85 6.83 -10.81 10.03
C MET A 85 6.58 -11.68 11.26
N PHE A 86 7.62 -12.08 11.98
CA PHE A 86 7.51 -12.86 13.21
C PHE A 86 6.71 -12.12 14.28
N TYR A 87 7.09 -10.89 14.61
CA TYR A 87 6.36 -10.11 15.62
C TYR A 87 4.95 -9.74 15.16
N GLY A 88 4.77 -9.43 13.86
CA GLY A 88 3.46 -9.16 13.29
C GLY A 88 2.51 -10.36 13.40
N SER A 89 3.00 -11.56 13.08
CA SER A 89 2.21 -12.80 13.20
C SER A 89 1.87 -13.12 14.66
N LEU A 90 2.82 -12.93 15.58
CA LEU A 90 2.60 -13.14 17.00
C LEU A 90 1.52 -12.20 17.57
N ILE A 91 1.59 -10.90 17.22
CA ILE A 91 0.58 -9.92 17.63
C ILE A 91 -0.79 -10.28 17.07
N THR A 92 -0.86 -10.67 15.79
CA THR A 92 -2.11 -11.08 15.16
C THR A 92 -2.70 -12.31 15.86
N LEU A 93 -1.87 -13.31 16.17
CA LEU A 93 -2.28 -14.50 16.89
C LEU A 93 -2.86 -14.16 18.28
N ILE A 94 -2.17 -13.30 19.03
CA ILE A 94 -2.64 -12.85 20.36
C ILE A 94 -4.00 -12.14 20.24
N ILE A 95 -4.17 -11.23 19.28
CA ILE A 95 -5.43 -10.52 19.06
C ILE A 95 -6.55 -11.51 18.70
N THR A 96 -6.27 -12.51 17.86
CA THR A 96 -7.23 -13.55 17.47
C THR A 96 -7.69 -14.34 18.68
N GLN A 97 -6.77 -14.73 19.56
CA GLN A 97 -7.10 -15.46 20.80
C GLN A 97 -7.94 -14.60 21.77
N ILE A 98 -7.59 -13.32 21.95
CA ILE A 98 -8.35 -12.40 22.82
C ILE A 98 -9.79 -12.20 22.30
N LYS A 99 -9.97 -12.17 20.97
CA LYS A 99 -11.30 -12.07 20.35
C LYS A 99 -12.11 -13.39 20.40
N GLY A 100 -11.52 -14.49 20.83
CA GLY A 100 -12.18 -15.78 20.85
C GLY A 100 -12.52 -16.33 19.45
N THR A 101 -11.80 -15.86 18.41
CA THR A 101 -12.02 -16.32 17.04
C THR A 101 -11.41 -17.71 16.87
N GLU A 102 -12.19 -18.67 16.42
CA GLU A 102 -11.70 -20.02 16.13
C GLU A 102 -10.72 -20.01 14.97
N LEU A 103 -9.59 -20.69 15.15
CA LEU A 103 -8.60 -20.89 14.08
C LEU A 103 -9.05 -22.08 13.23
N LEU A 104 -9.76 -21.79 12.15
CA LEU A 104 -10.18 -22.80 11.19
C LEU A 104 -9.07 -23.07 10.18
N PHE A 105 -8.72 -24.32 10.00
CA PHE A 105 -7.78 -24.79 8.99
C PHE A 105 -8.43 -25.87 8.14
N GLU A 106 -8.52 -25.64 6.85
CA GLU A 106 -9.09 -26.60 5.90
C GLU A 106 -7.96 -27.41 5.26
N PHE A 107 -8.05 -28.74 5.34
CA PHE A 107 -7.10 -29.66 4.72
C PHE A 107 -7.44 -29.96 3.26
N THR A 108 -7.97 -28.98 2.52
CA THR A 108 -8.20 -29.10 1.08
C THR A 108 -6.94 -28.71 0.29
N PHE A 109 -6.69 -29.38 -0.82
CA PHE A 109 -5.54 -29.07 -1.69
C PHE A 109 -5.55 -27.62 -2.14
N SER A 110 -6.71 -27.10 -2.53
CA SER A 110 -6.88 -25.70 -2.96
C SER A 110 -6.50 -24.72 -1.85
N TYR A 111 -6.95 -24.97 -0.60
CA TYR A 111 -6.63 -24.11 0.54
C TYR A 111 -5.12 -24.09 0.83
N ILE A 112 -4.49 -25.27 0.86
CA ILE A 112 -3.05 -25.38 1.16
C ILE A 112 -2.21 -24.69 0.07
N VAL A 113 -2.53 -24.90 -1.21
CA VAL A 113 -1.82 -24.26 -2.34
C VAL A 113 -2.01 -22.74 -2.31
N SER A 114 -3.23 -22.27 -2.08
CA SER A 114 -3.51 -20.83 -1.97
C SER A 114 -2.78 -20.20 -0.79
N LEU A 115 -2.76 -20.86 0.36
CA LEU A 115 -2.04 -20.39 1.55
C LEU A 115 -0.53 -20.35 1.32
N ALA A 116 0.04 -21.37 0.71
CA ALA A 116 1.45 -21.43 0.34
C ALA A 116 1.82 -20.31 -0.66
N TYR A 117 1.00 -20.11 -1.68
CA TYR A 117 1.17 -19.03 -2.65
C TYR A 117 1.16 -17.65 -1.98
N LEU A 118 0.14 -17.36 -1.15
CA LEU A 118 0.03 -16.09 -0.44
C LEU A 118 1.18 -15.87 0.54
N SER A 119 1.63 -16.92 1.23
CA SER A 119 2.74 -16.82 2.18
C SER A 119 4.07 -16.57 1.48
N ILE A 120 4.38 -17.31 0.43
CA ILE A 120 5.68 -17.25 -0.24
C ILE A 120 5.71 -16.07 -1.23
N VAL A 121 4.79 -16.06 -2.19
CA VAL A 121 4.78 -15.05 -3.26
C VAL A 121 4.18 -13.74 -2.78
N GLY A 122 3.00 -13.78 -2.17
CA GLY A 122 2.26 -12.60 -1.73
C GLY A 122 2.86 -11.90 -0.50
N SER A 123 3.62 -12.62 0.35
CA SER A 123 4.25 -12.03 1.51
C SER A 123 5.77 -11.92 1.34
N ILE A 124 6.50 -13.01 1.30
CA ILE A 124 7.98 -12.97 1.33
C ILE A 124 8.53 -12.22 0.11
N PHE A 125 8.23 -12.67 -1.11
CA PHE A 125 8.76 -12.04 -2.32
C PHE A 125 8.22 -10.62 -2.52
N ALA A 126 6.92 -10.40 -2.30
CA ALA A 126 6.32 -9.09 -2.46
C ALA A 126 6.95 -8.05 -1.52
N PHE A 127 7.16 -8.38 -0.23
CA PHE A 127 7.84 -7.50 0.71
C PHE A 127 9.30 -7.27 0.37
N ILE A 128 10.06 -8.30 -0.03
CA ILE A 128 11.46 -8.14 -0.45
C ILE A 128 11.55 -7.17 -1.64
N PHE A 129 10.72 -7.34 -2.67
CA PHE A 129 10.74 -6.46 -3.84
C PHE A 129 10.28 -5.04 -3.50
N TYR A 130 9.23 -4.89 -2.70
CA TYR A 130 8.74 -3.59 -2.26
C TYR A 130 9.79 -2.83 -1.43
N LEU A 131 10.42 -3.49 -0.46
CA LEU A 131 11.40 -2.85 0.39
C LEU A 131 12.72 -2.57 -0.34
N ARG A 132 13.13 -3.42 -1.29
CA ARG A 132 14.24 -3.09 -2.20
C ARG A 132 13.93 -1.89 -3.10
N LEU A 133 12.68 -1.75 -3.55
CA LEU A 133 12.27 -0.54 -4.25
C LEU A 133 12.36 0.67 -3.33
N LEU A 134 11.87 0.56 -2.09
CA LEU A 134 11.94 1.62 -1.09
C LEU A 134 13.39 2.05 -0.81
N GLU A 135 14.32 1.11 -0.74
CA GLU A 135 15.76 1.38 -0.65
C GLU A 135 16.27 2.27 -1.79
N LYS A 136 15.86 1.98 -3.02
CA LYS A 136 16.33 2.69 -4.22
C LYS A 136 15.69 4.06 -4.39
N VAL A 137 14.41 4.20 -4.10
CA VAL A 137 13.65 5.43 -4.44
C VAL A 137 13.22 6.25 -3.23
N GLY A 138 13.33 5.71 -2.02
CA GLY A 138 12.84 6.31 -0.77
C GLY A 138 11.39 5.97 -0.47
N ALA A 139 10.98 6.11 0.80
CA ALA A 139 9.65 5.73 1.28
C ALA A 139 8.51 6.54 0.63
N GLY A 140 8.74 7.84 0.38
CA GLY A 140 7.74 8.70 -0.24
C GLY A 140 7.35 8.24 -1.64
N ARG A 141 8.33 7.88 -2.48
CA ARG A 141 8.08 7.39 -3.84
C ARG A 141 7.65 5.93 -3.88
N ALA A 142 8.22 5.08 -3.05
CA ALA A 142 7.80 3.68 -2.94
C ALA A 142 6.31 3.55 -2.58
N GLY A 143 5.77 4.49 -1.80
CA GLY A 143 4.35 4.53 -1.47
C GLY A 143 3.40 4.63 -2.67
N TYR A 144 3.91 5.04 -3.84
CA TYR A 144 3.11 5.07 -5.09
C TYR A 144 2.83 3.69 -5.68
N VAL A 145 3.48 2.65 -5.22
CA VAL A 145 3.08 1.26 -5.52
C VAL A 145 1.62 1.05 -5.11
N GLY A 146 1.20 1.61 -3.95
CA GLY A 146 -0.20 1.58 -3.51
C GLY A 146 -1.19 2.28 -4.47
N VAL A 147 -0.72 3.18 -5.32
CA VAL A 147 -1.52 3.85 -6.36
C VAL A 147 -1.56 3.00 -7.65
N VAL A 148 -0.46 2.30 -7.96
CA VAL A 148 -0.35 1.46 -9.17
C VAL A 148 -1.12 0.14 -9.00
N MET A 149 -1.15 -0.42 -7.79
CA MET A 149 -1.79 -1.71 -7.53
C MET A 149 -3.30 -1.74 -7.88
N PRO A 150 -4.14 -0.75 -7.52
CA PRO A 150 -5.52 -0.69 -7.98
C PRO A 150 -5.66 -0.66 -9.51
N VAL A 151 -4.76 0.04 -10.21
CA VAL A 151 -4.76 0.07 -11.69
C VAL A 151 -4.55 -1.32 -12.26
N LEU A 152 -3.56 -2.05 -11.74
CA LEU A 152 -3.30 -3.44 -12.16
C LEU A 152 -4.47 -4.36 -11.81
N ALA A 153 -5.08 -4.20 -10.62
CA ALA A 153 -6.25 -4.95 -10.21
C ALA A 153 -7.42 -4.74 -11.19
N LEU A 154 -7.71 -3.50 -11.58
CA LEU A 154 -8.77 -3.17 -12.55
C LEU A 154 -8.50 -3.76 -13.93
N LEU A 155 -7.25 -3.75 -14.40
CA LEU A 155 -6.87 -4.39 -15.67
C LEU A 155 -7.07 -5.91 -15.62
N ILE A 156 -6.72 -6.55 -14.50
CA ILE A 156 -6.93 -7.98 -14.31
C ILE A 156 -8.43 -8.29 -14.24
N SER A 157 -9.20 -7.55 -13.47
CA SER A 157 -10.67 -7.70 -13.37
C SER A 157 -11.37 -7.52 -14.73
N THR A 158 -10.84 -6.63 -15.58
CA THR A 158 -11.37 -6.46 -16.95
C THR A 158 -11.22 -7.74 -17.78
N VAL A 159 -10.08 -8.43 -17.65
CA VAL A 159 -9.78 -9.63 -18.45
C VAL A 159 -10.49 -10.87 -17.89
N PHE A 160 -10.53 -11.03 -16.57
CA PHE A 160 -10.96 -12.27 -15.92
C PHE A 160 -12.38 -12.21 -15.34
N GLU A 161 -12.88 -11.01 -15.02
CA GLU A 161 -14.16 -10.81 -14.33
C GLU A 161 -15.19 -10.06 -15.19
N ASN A 162 -14.87 -9.77 -16.47
CA ASN A 162 -15.71 -9.00 -17.38
C ASN A 162 -16.16 -7.65 -16.79
N LEU A 163 -15.22 -6.93 -16.14
CA LEU A 163 -15.51 -5.62 -15.57
C LEU A 163 -16.04 -4.66 -16.64
N GLU A 164 -17.21 -4.09 -16.42
CA GLU A 164 -17.75 -3.05 -17.29
C GLU A 164 -17.01 -1.73 -17.08
N TRP A 165 -16.49 -1.17 -18.17
CA TRP A 165 -15.78 0.10 -18.15
C TRP A 165 -16.74 1.27 -18.01
N GLN A 166 -16.95 1.73 -16.80
CA GLN A 166 -17.71 2.95 -16.53
C GLN A 166 -16.91 4.20 -16.94
N LYS A 167 -17.62 5.30 -17.24
CA LYS A 167 -16.98 6.56 -17.70
C LYS A 167 -15.96 7.08 -16.68
N ASP A 168 -16.24 6.96 -15.39
CA ASP A 168 -15.40 7.43 -14.30
C ASP A 168 -14.06 6.66 -14.23
N LEU A 169 -14.11 5.36 -14.54
CA LEU A 169 -12.91 4.53 -14.65
C LEU A 169 -12.05 4.94 -15.83
N ILE A 170 -12.67 5.17 -17.02
CA ILE A 170 -11.98 5.56 -18.25
C ILE A 170 -11.26 6.91 -18.10
N ILE A 171 -11.86 7.85 -17.36
CA ILE A 171 -11.28 9.18 -17.14
C ILE A 171 -10.31 9.17 -15.96
N GLY A 172 -10.67 8.54 -14.86
CA GLY A 172 -9.91 8.57 -13.61
C GLY A 172 -8.59 7.81 -13.69
N LEU A 173 -8.54 6.68 -14.43
CA LEU A 173 -7.35 5.86 -14.60
C LEU A 173 -6.18 6.62 -15.25
N PRO A 174 -6.33 7.29 -16.42
CA PRO A 174 -5.26 8.10 -17.00
C PRO A 174 -4.81 9.23 -16.10
N VAL A 175 -5.71 9.91 -15.41
CA VAL A 175 -5.37 10.99 -14.46
C VAL A 175 -4.52 10.45 -13.32
N LEU A 176 -4.88 9.31 -12.77
CA LEU A 176 -4.16 8.63 -11.70
C LEU A 176 -2.76 8.20 -12.16
N ILE A 177 -2.64 7.63 -13.37
CA ILE A 177 -1.35 7.23 -13.95
C ILE A 177 -0.46 8.46 -14.18
N ILE A 178 -0.98 9.55 -14.71
CA ILE A 178 -0.23 10.80 -14.90
C ILE A 178 0.32 11.30 -13.56
N GLY A 179 -0.51 11.33 -12.51
CA GLY A 179 -0.10 11.68 -11.16
C GLY A 179 1.05 10.81 -10.66
N ALA A 180 0.95 9.49 -10.82
CA ALA A 180 1.97 8.53 -10.41
C ALA A 180 3.29 8.73 -11.19
N VAL A 181 3.24 8.89 -12.50
CA VAL A 181 4.42 9.13 -13.37
C VAL A 181 5.15 10.41 -12.99
N LEU A 182 4.43 11.50 -12.71
CA LEU A 182 5.01 12.77 -12.26
C LEU A 182 5.81 12.63 -10.97
N VAL A 183 5.37 11.78 -10.06
CA VAL A 183 6.10 11.52 -8.79
C VAL A 183 7.29 10.60 -8.99
N ILE A 184 7.13 9.54 -9.77
CA ILE A 184 8.19 8.53 -9.98
C ILE A 184 9.33 9.10 -10.82
N ASN A 185 9.03 9.89 -11.84
CA ASN A 185 10.02 10.37 -12.83
C ASN A 185 10.95 11.50 -12.33
N GLN A 186 10.94 11.79 -11.02
CA GLN A 186 11.86 12.78 -10.46
C GLN A 186 13.27 12.25 -10.36
N LYS A 187 14.21 12.89 -11.08
CA LYS A 187 15.64 12.66 -10.89
C LYS A 187 16.02 12.96 -9.43
N ASN A 188 16.69 12.00 -8.79
CA ASN A 188 17.26 12.17 -7.45
C ASN A 188 18.23 13.36 -7.43
N LYS A 189 17.78 14.52 -6.92
CA LYS A 189 18.67 15.63 -6.56
C LYS A 189 19.24 15.54 -5.13
N SER A 190 19.14 14.39 -4.46
CA SER A 190 19.59 14.25 -3.09
C SER A 190 20.20 12.88 -2.80
N ILE A 191 21.34 12.59 -3.41
CA ILE A 191 22.36 11.74 -2.82
C ILE A 191 23.67 12.50 -3.05
N LYS A 192 23.98 13.41 -2.18
CA LYS A 192 25.32 13.85 -1.82
C LYS A 192 25.38 13.95 -0.32
#